data_44e7b4dc11e187c2da758fdbd9823f68
#
_entry.id   44e7b4dc11e187c2da758fdbd9823f68
#
_cell.length_a   1.000
_cell.length_b   1.000
_cell.length_c   1.000
_cell.angle_alpha   90.00
_cell.angle_beta   90.00
_cell.angle_gamma   90.00
#
_symmetry.space_group_name_H-M   'P 1'
#
loop_
_entity.id
_entity.type
_entity.pdbx_description
1 polymer ?
#
loop_
_entity_poly.entity_id
_entity_poly.type
_entity_poly.pdbx_seq_one_letter_code
_entity_poly.pdbx_strand_id
1 'polypeptide(L)'
;FFESFHDNNVFSQYLFNYWQYTDYYGTWHGQPTANVPKSLYDEKAQSDWTQKWFEFGTLNLPNAAYTNVAHKNGAKSIATIFYSGNDRGEQTYKDLLQGKRADGTYPVADKLVEIAKYYGFDGYFVNQESSVNSADVPAYQDFMKQIIDQGIYIQWYDSATYPNGGVSYQNMFNDANSPWVQDPNKGKISDSIFLNYWFSGNMLQDSADHAKSLGIDPKYAVFAGIEAGQKKFGSIASNANYMNVNLDADGKPYVSLAALGTDFVSHELGDDKKVYPKYQNQVFDRERRLWTGSSTGEKGTTDISDPYIDDGTSSDSWKGFASQIAERSVIGGPVFSTSFNTGHGLEWRDNGEQTSNQQWGNINLQDILPTWQWWIDADSDPLQADFDYGKKYEAAPRFNYTKVGGYEGGDSLVLSGKLSSDNTVRLYKTDLSVAAGSKVELTYNKLNSDDSKLQLGLTFRRRHQDYSAGGHGRRWGKQRLEDRNCRPLSVRRVRRSPPWA
;
A
#
# COMPACT_ATOMS: atom_id res chain seq x y z
N PHE A 1 1.67 -5.35 -4.71
CA PHE A 1 2.04 -6.76 -4.44
C PHE A 1 3.42 -6.82 -3.84
N PHE A 2 3.60 -7.53 -2.76
CA PHE A 2 4.91 -7.79 -2.16
C PHE A 2 4.87 -9.02 -1.23
N GLU A 3 6.05 -9.48 -0.83
CA GLU A 3 6.19 -10.57 0.12
C GLU A 3 5.90 -10.09 1.54
N SER A 4 4.99 -10.76 2.23
CA SER A 4 4.58 -10.41 3.59
C SER A 4 4.84 -11.52 4.61
N PHE A 5 5.54 -12.56 4.21
CA PHE A 5 5.94 -13.63 5.09
C PHE A 5 7.26 -13.31 5.76
N HIS A 6 7.20 -12.79 6.96
CA HIS A 6 8.36 -12.52 7.77
C HIS A 6 8.21 -13.20 9.12
N ASP A 7 9.17 -14.02 9.46
CA ASP A 7 9.28 -14.69 10.75
C ASP A 7 9.57 -13.76 11.91
N ASN A 8 9.70 -12.50 11.64
CA ASN A 8 10.48 -11.63 12.49
C ASN A 8 9.56 -10.73 13.29
N ASN A 9 9.14 -11.16 14.44
CA ASN A 9 8.57 -10.29 15.48
C ASN A 9 9.64 -9.33 16.03
N VAL A 10 10.37 -8.67 15.14
CA VAL A 10 11.47 -7.76 15.47
C VAL A 10 11.26 -6.39 14.86
N PHE A 11 11.93 -5.40 15.42
CA PHE A 11 11.83 -4.00 14.99
C PHE A 11 12.16 -3.78 13.52
N SER A 12 13.10 -4.51 12.96
CA SER A 12 13.54 -4.37 11.56
C SER A 12 12.66 -5.06 10.54
N GLN A 13 11.56 -5.69 10.97
CA GLN A 13 10.56 -6.23 10.06
C GLN A 13 9.99 -5.10 9.19
N TYR A 14 9.92 -5.34 7.87
CA TYR A 14 9.24 -4.39 6.99
C TYR A 14 7.74 -4.39 7.26
N LEU A 15 7.20 -3.22 7.57
CA LEU A 15 5.77 -3.00 7.76
C LEU A 15 5.32 -1.86 6.84
N PHE A 16 4.35 -2.14 5.99
CA PHE A 16 3.83 -1.18 5.02
C PHE A 16 3.09 -0.01 5.69
N ASN A 17 3.35 1.24 5.26
CA ASN A 17 2.84 2.43 5.93
C ASN A 17 1.85 3.27 5.11
N TYR A 18 1.68 3.04 3.81
CA TYR A 18 0.95 3.94 2.90
C TYR A 18 -0.40 3.38 2.45
N TRP A 19 -1.16 2.82 3.39
CA TRP A 19 -2.46 2.18 3.17
C TRP A 19 -3.51 3.07 2.52
N GLN A 20 -3.48 4.39 2.78
CA GLN A 20 -4.44 5.35 2.25
C GLN A 20 -4.39 5.50 0.72
N TYR A 21 -3.31 5.04 0.10
CA TYR A 21 -3.14 5.03 -1.36
C TYR A 21 -3.34 3.64 -1.97
N THR A 22 -3.76 2.67 -1.18
CA THR A 22 -3.81 1.26 -1.57
C THR A 22 -5.23 0.73 -1.46
N ASP A 23 -5.82 0.29 -2.57
CA ASP A 23 -7.13 -0.35 -2.59
C ASP A 23 -7.04 -1.86 -2.44
N TYR A 24 -5.95 -2.46 -2.92
CA TYR A 24 -5.69 -3.90 -2.88
C TYR A 24 -4.29 -4.16 -2.37
N TYR A 25 -4.19 -4.99 -1.33
CA TYR A 25 -2.96 -5.62 -0.92
C TYR A 25 -2.92 -7.02 -1.52
N GLY A 26 -1.91 -7.32 -2.34
CA GLY A 26 -1.71 -8.62 -2.95
C GLY A 26 -0.47 -9.30 -2.39
N THR A 27 -0.62 -10.52 -1.91
CA THR A 27 0.50 -11.40 -1.59
C THR A 27 1.06 -11.98 -2.86
N TRP A 28 2.32 -11.68 -3.18
CA TRP A 28 2.94 -12.21 -4.39
C TRP A 28 3.45 -13.63 -4.18
N HIS A 29 4.38 -13.82 -3.27
CA HIS A 29 4.89 -15.14 -2.88
C HIS A 29 4.84 -15.30 -1.37
N GLY A 30 4.54 -16.52 -0.93
CA GLY A 30 4.82 -16.92 0.44
C GLY A 30 6.21 -17.51 0.51
N GLN A 31 7.07 -17.00 1.36
CA GLN A 31 8.25 -17.76 1.77
C GLN A 31 7.86 -18.71 2.88
N PRO A 32 8.33 -19.97 2.84
CA PRO A 32 8.18 -20.82 4.00
C PRO A 32 8.88 -20.17 5.16
N THR A 33 8.22 -20.13 6.28
CA THR A 33 8.88 -19.71 7.50
C THR A 33 10.00 -20.68 7.81
N ALA A 34 11.14 -20.19 8.28
CA ALA A 34 12.24 -21.04 8.73
C ALA A 34 11.81 -22.05 9.83
N ASN A 35 10.63 -21.85 10.39
CA ASN A 35 10.06 -22.60 11.49
C ASN A 35 9.07 -23.69 11.06
N VAL A 36 8.76 -23.82 9.79
CA VAL A 36 7.92 -24.93 9.33
C VAL A 36 8.69 -26.25 9.50
N PRO A 37 8.19 -27.22 10.24
CA PRO A 37 8.87 -28.49 10.44
C PRO A 37 9.17 -29.20 9.15
N LYS A 38 10.40 -29.71 8.98
CA LYS A 38 10.80 -30.44 7.79
C LYS A 38 9.88 -31.63 7.46
N SER A 39 9.24 -32.21 8.48
CA SER A 39 8.27 -33.30 8.31
C SER A 39 7.00 -32.90 7.57
N LEU A 40 6.76 -31.58 7.36
CA LEU A 40 5.62 -31.08 6.57
C LEU A 40 5.99 -30.81 5.11
N TYR A 41 7.26 -31.00 4.75
CA TYR A 41 7.71 -30.87 3.38
C TYR A 41 7.97 -32.26 2.79
N ASP A 42 7.64 -32.44 1.52
CA ASP A 42 8.32 -33.46 0.77
C ASP A 42 9.72 -32.99 0.36
N GLU A 43 10.63 -33.90 0.08
CA GLU A 43 12.01 -33.57 -0.30
C GLU A 43 12.10 -32.79 -1.62
N LYS A 44 11.15 -32.98 -2.54
CA LYS A 44 11.06 -32.25 -3.80
C LYS A 44 10.66 -30.79 -3.57
N ALA A 45 9.65 -30.55 -2.76
CA ALA A 45 9.24 -29.19 -2.41
C ALA A 45 10.37 -28.45 -1.69
N GLN A 46 11.08 -29.13 -0.80
CA GLN A 46 12.22 -28.56 -0.08
C GLN A 46 13.38 -28.17 -0.99
N SER A 47 13.70 -28.97 -2.01
CA SER A 47 14.76 -28.64 -2.96
C SER A 47 14.39 -27.45 -3.84
N ASP A 48 13.13 -27.29 -4.17
CA ASP A 48 12.63 -26.13 -4.89
C ASP A 48 12.72 -24.84 -4.03
N TRP A 49 12.49 -24.94 -2.76
CA TRP A 49 12.55 -23.82 -1.83
C TRP A 49 13.93 -23.27 -1.60
N THR A 50 14.93 -24.16 -1.52
CA THR A 50 16.32 -23.77 -1.28
C THR A 50 17.01 -23.22 -2.52
N GLN A 51 16.54 -23.56 -3.70
CA GLN A 51 17.17 -23.18 -4.97
C GLN A 51 16.44 -22.09 -5.73
N LYS A 52 15.15 -21.90 -5.46
CA LYS A 52 14.27 -20.96 -6.15
C LYS A 52 13.52 -20.10 -5.14
N TRP A 53 14.24 -19.18 -4.59
CA TRP A 53 13.76 -18.17 -3.64
C TRP A 53 12.58 -17.33 -4.13
N PHE A 54 11.98 -17.67 -5.27
CA PHE A 54 11.06 -16.85 -6.01
C PHE A 54 9.63 -17.39 -6.09
N GLU A 55 9.39 -18.70 -5.93
CA GLU A 55 8.08 -19.28 -6.16
C GLU A 55 7.79 -20.38 -5.17
N PHE A 56 6.72 -20.22 -4.45
CA PHE A 56 6.44 -21.06 -3.32
C PHE A 56 5.36 -22.13 -3.54
N GLY A 57 4.51 -21.93 -4.49
CA GLY A 57 3.44 -22.85 -4.82
C GLY A 57 2.42 -22.21 -5.73
N THR A 58 1.47 -23.03 -6.17
CA THR A 58 0.38 -22.54 -7.04
C THR A 58 -0.56 -21.58 -6.30
N LEU A 59 -0.79 -21.82 -5.01
CA LEU A 59 -1.68 -21.00 -4.18
C LEU A 59 -0.90 -20.39 -3.03
N ASN A 60 -0.80 -19.06 -3.02
CA ASN A 60 -0.13 -18.28 -1.98
C ASN A 60 -1.15 -17.45 -1.22
N LEU A 61 -1.38 -17.80 0.04
CA LEU A 61 -2.36 -17.13 0.89
C LEU A 61 -1.73 -15.88 1.55
N PRO A 62 -2.51 -14.81 1.73
CA PRO A 62 -2.01 -13.63 2.43
C PRO A 62 -1.80 -13.91 3.91
N ASN A 63 -0.82 -13.22 4.49
CA ASN A 63 -0.60 -13.23 5.92
C ASN A 63 -1.82 -12.64 6.65
N ALA A 64 -2.31 -13.32 7.69
CA ALA A 64 -3.51 -12.89 8.41
C ALA A 64 -3.35 -11.50 9.07
N ALA A 65 -2.16 -11.16 9.56
CA ALA A 65 -1.89 -9.85 10.14
C ALA A 65 -1.98 -8.73 9.09
N TYR A 66 -1.47 -8.98 7.89
CA TYR A 66 -1.60 -8.05 6.75
C TYR A 66 -3.03 -7.95 6.25
N THR A 67 -3.78 -9.05 6.22
CA THR A 67 -5.22 -9.02 5.90
C THR A 67 -5.98 -8.12 6.87
N ASN A 68 -5.74 -8.28 8.17
CA ASN A 68 -6.39 -7.48 9.20
C ASN A 68 -6.08 -5.99 9.06
N VAL A 69 -4.81 -5.63 8.87
CA VAL A 69 -4.44 -4.21 8.74
C VAL A 69 -4.90 -3.61 7.41
N ALA A 70 -4.92 -4.38 6.33
CA ALA A 70 -5.51 -3.95 5.07
C ALA A 70 -6.98 -3.58 5.27
N HIS A 71 -7.78 -4.46 5.89
CA HIS A 71 -9.18 -4.20 6.20
C HIS A 71 -9.37 -3.02 7.16
N LYS A 72 -8.53 -2.90 8.19
CA LYS A 72 -8.52 -1.74 9.11
C LYS A 72 -8.37 -0.42 8.36
N ASN A 73 -7.62 -0.43 7.27
CA ASN A 73 -7.38 0.72 6.39
C ASN A 73 -8.29 0.75 5.15
N GLY A 74 -9.29 -0.15 5.07
CA GLY A 74 -10.26 -0.21 3.97
C GLY A 74 -9.70 -0.72 2.66
N ALA A 75 -8.53 -1.36 2.67
CA ALA A 75 -7.98 -2.08 1.53
C ALA A 75 -8.46 -3.53 1.53
N LYS A 76 -8.62 -4.11 0.35
CA LYS A 76 -8.85 -5.55 0.19
C LYS A 76 -7.54 -6.31 0.24
N SER A 77 -7.60 -7.54 0.73
CA SER A 77 -6.46 -8.47 0.76
C SER A 77 -6.70 -9.59 -0.22
N ILE A 78 -5.77 -9.85 -1.15
CA ILE A 78 -5.91 -10.88 -2.16
C ILE A 78 -4.74 -11.86 -2.16
N ALA A 79 -5.06 -13.13 -2.32
CA ALA A 79 -4.14 -14.24 -2.52
C ALA A 79 -3.61 -14.27 -3.96
N THR A 80 -2.60 -15.08 -4.24
CA THR A 80 -2.13 -15.32 -5.60
C THR A 80 -2.29 -16.79 -5.99
N ILE A 81 -2.82 -17.01 -7.19
CA ILE A 81 -2.78 -18.30 -7.90
C ILE A 81 -1.76 -18.12 -9.03
N PHE A 82 -0.71 -18.93 -9.02
CA PHE A 82 0.41 -18.76 -9.95
C PHE A 82 0.74 -20.05 -10.70
N TYR A 83 0.73 -19.94 -12.02
CA TYR A 83 1.22 -20.96 -12.94
C TYR A 83 2.37 -20.39 -13.78
N SER A 84 3.57 -20.79 -13.45
CA SER A 84 4.80 -20.34 -14.09
C SER A 84 4.88 -20.72 -15.56
N GLY A 85 5.47 -19.85 -16.39
CA GLY A 85 5.81 -20.15 -17.78
C GLY A 85 6.87 -21.24 -17.96
N ASN A 86 7.65 -21.48 -16.94
CA ASN A 86 8.59 -22.60 -16.91
C ASN A 86 7.85 -23.81 -16.35
N ASP A 87 7.46 -24.73 -17.22
CA ASP A 87 6.83 -25.99 -16.84
C ASP A 87 7.66 -26.69 -15.76
N ARG A 88 7.24 -26.59 -14.53
CA ARG A 88 7.87 -27.22 -13.36
C ARG A 88 7.25 -28.57 -13.04
N GLY A 89 6.57 -29.10 -14.00
CA GLY A 89 6.39 -30.52 -14.23
C GLY A 89 5.16 -31.16 -13.63
N GLU A 90 4.42 -30.59 -12.70
CA GLU A 90 3.31 -31.37 -12.08
C GLU A 90 2.01 -30.59 -11.84
N GLN A 91 2.04 -29.28 -11.64
CA GLN A 91 0.82 -28.49 -11.43
C GLN A 91 0.54 -27.57 -12.62
N THR A 92 -0.64 -27.72 -13.18
CA THR A 92 -1.10 -26.91 -14.31
C THR A 92 -2.48 -26.34 -14.03
N TYR A 93 -2.90 -25.32 -14.81
CA TYR A 93 -4.27 -24.77 -14.73
C TYR A 93 -5.36 -25.84 -14.79
N LYS A 94 -5.08 -27.02 -15.35
CA LYS A 94 -6.02 -28.14 -15.42
C LYS A 94 -6.44 -28.65 -14.04
N ASP A 95 -5.60 -28.44 -13.03
CA ASP A 95 -5.93 -28.78 -11.65
C ASP A 95 -7.11 -27.95 -11.13
N LEU A 96 -7.27 -26.71 -11.61
CA LEU A 96 -8.42 -25.87 -11.28
C LEU A 96 -9.72 -26.40 -11.90
N LEU A 97 -9.63 -27.05 -13.05
CA LEU A 97 -10.78 -27.51 -13.83
C LEU A 97 -11.18 -28.96 -13.54
N GLN A 98 -10.47 -29.63 -12.63
CA GLN A 98 -10.72 -31.03 -12.29
C GLN A 98 -12.08 -31.23 -11.61
N GLY A 99 -12.67 -32.39 -11.86
CA GLY A 99 -13.90 -32.83 -11.18
C GLY A 99 -15.14 -32.00 -11.55
N LYS A 100 -15.17 -31.41 -12.76
CA LYS A 100 -16.35 -30.67 -13.24
C LYS A 100 -17.62 -31.51 -13.03
N ARG A 101 -18.60 -30.94 -12.36
CA ARG A 101 -19.87 -31.60 -12.02
C ARG A 101 -20.81 -31.64 -13.20
N ALA A 102 -21.85 -32.45 -13.10
CA ALA A 102 -22.88 -32.59 -14.14
C ALA A 102 -23.65 -31.28 -14.42
N ASP A 103 -23.75 -30.39 -13.42
CA ASP A 103 -24.35 -29.07 -13.55
C ASP A 103 -23.41 -28.01 -14.17
N GLY A 104 -22.20 -28.43 -14.53
CA GLY A 104 -21.20 -27.57 -15.13
C GLY A 104 -20.30 -26.82 -14.13
N THR A 105 -20.50 -26.94 -12.84
CA THR A 105 -19.71 -26.28 -11.79
C THR A 105 -18.40 -26.99 -11.48
N TYR A 106 -17.44 -26.22 -10.87
CA TYR A 106 -16.11 -26.70 -10.54
C TYR A 106 -15.94 -26.79 -9.01
N PRO A 107 -15.61 -27.96 -8.44
CA PRO A 107 -15.44 -28.13 -7.00
C PRO A 107 -14.25 -27.33 -6.47
N VAL A 108 -13.22 -27.12 -7.29
CA VAL A 108 -12.05 -26.31 -6.90
C VAL A 108 -12.42 -24.84 -6.75
N ALA A 109 -13.31 -24.31 -7.62
CA ALA A 109 -13.82 -22.95 -7.48
C ALA A 109 -14.54 -22.75 -6.13
N ASP A 110 -15.42 -23.70 -5.76
CA ASP A 110 -16.10 -23.65 -4.45
C ASP A 110 -15.11 -23.74 -3.29
N LYS A 111 -14.05 -24.57 -3.42
CA LYS A 111 -13.03 -24.67 -2.39
C LYS A 111 -12.21 -23.39 -2.24
N LEU A 112 -11.88 -22.71 -3.33
CA LEU A 112 -11.22 -21.41 -3.26
C LEU A 112 -12.11 -20.35 -2.60
N VAL A 113 -13.40 -20.34 -2.88
CA VAL A 113 -14.38 -19.48 -2.20
C VAL A 113 -14.43 -19.78 -0.70
N GLU A 114 -14.47 -21.07 -0.32
CA GLU A 114 -14.45 -21.50 1.08
C GLU A 114 -13.16 -21.05 1.78
N ILE A 115 -11.99 -21.22 1.16
CA ILE A 115 -10.69 -20.81 1.68
C ILE A 115 -10.68 -19.29 1.91
N ALA A 116 -11.09 -18.50 0.93
CA ALA A 116 -11.13 -17.04 1.06
C ALA A 116 -12.01 -16.60 2.23
N LYS A 117 -13.21 -17.17 2.34
CA LYS A 117 -14.15 -16.87 3.44
C LYS A 117 -13.65 -17.34 4.80
N TYR A 118 -12.99 -18.51 4.85
CA TYR A 118 -12.45 -19.06 6.11
C TYR A 118 -11.30 -18.21 6.67
N TYR A 119 -10.37 -17.81 5.81
CA TYR A 119 -9.23 -16.99 6.21
C TYR A 119 -9.50 -15.47 6.17
N GLY A 120 -10.66 -15.07 5.67
CA GLY A 120 -11.13 -13.68 5.71
C GLY A 120 -10.46 -12.75 4.72
N PHE A 121 -9.87 -13.24 3.64
CA PHE A 121 -9.37 -12.40 2.55
C PHE A 121 -10.37 -12.30 1.39
N ASP A 122 -10.17 -11.35 0.46
CA ASP A 122 -11.23 -10.88 -0.44
C ASP A 122 -11.20 -11.52 -1.82
N GLY A 123 -10.09 -12.11 -2.23
CA GLY A 123 -10.00 -12.64 -3.58
C GLY A 123 -8.65 -13.17 -4.00
N TYR A 124 -8.49 -13.29 -5.33
CA TYR A 124 -7.31 -13.90 -5.93
C TYR A 124 -6.77 -13.06 -7.09
N PHE A 125 -5.47 -12.90 -7.12
CA PHE A 125 -4.73 -12.56 -8.33
C PHE A 125 -4.39 -13.85 -9.08
N VAL A 126 -4.89 -13.98 -10.31
CA VAL A 126 -4.64 -15.16 -11.15
C VAL A 126 -3.54 -14.82 -12.14
N ASN A 127 -2.35 -15.31 -11.85
CA ASN A 127 -1.18 -15.15 -12.70
C ASN A 127 -0.94 -16.44 -13.50
N GLN A 128 -1.49 -16.45 -14.72
CA GLN A 128 -1.43 -17.59 -15.66
C GLN A 128 -0.32 -17.38 -16.68
N GLU A 129 0.95 -17.58 -16.29
CA GLU A 129 2.11 -17.42 -17.18
C GLU A 129 2.49 -18.69 -17.97
N SER A 130 1.67 -19.71 -17.94
CA SER A 130 1.75 -20.85 -18.84
C SER A 130 0.56 -20.88 -19.79
N SER A 131 0.75 -21.46 -20.97
CA SER A 131 -0.30 -21.51 -21.98
C SER A 131 -1.49 -22.33 -21.51
N VAL A 132 -2.69 -21.86 -21.81
CA VAL A 132 -3.95 -22.57 -21.67
C VAL A 132 -4.31 -23.19 -23.02
N ASN A 133 -4.72 -24.45 -23.04
CA ASN A 133 -5.22 -25.05 -24.27
C ASN A 133 -6.46 -24.25 -24.74
N SER A 134 -6.52 -23.90 -26.00
CA SER A 134 -7.63 -23.13 -26.57
C SER A 134 -9.00 -23.78 -26.34
N ALA A 135 -9.08 -25.10 -26.30
CA ALA A 135 -10.31 -25.82 -25.98
C ALA A 135 -10.74 -25.65 -24.51
N ASP A 136 -9.81 -25.34 -23.60
CA ASP A 136 -10.07 -25.17 -22.18
C ASP A 136 -10.34 -23.69 -21.79
N VAL A 137 -10.07 -22.74 -22.68
CA VAL A 137 -10.29 -21.31 -22.40
C VAL A 137 -11.72 -21.01 -21.94
N PRO A 138 -12.78 -21.52 -22.61
CA PRO A 138 -14.14 -21.30 -22.14
C PRO A 138 -14.43 -21.91 -20.74
N ALA A 139 -13.83 -23.05 -20.44
CA ALA A 139 -13.96 -23.70 -19.14
C ALA A 139 -13.25 -22.91 -18.04
N TYR A 140 -12.09 -22.32 -18.33
CA TYR A 140 -11.37 -21.48 -17.40
C TYR A 140 -12.14 -20.18 -17.10
N GLN A 141 -12.76 -19.58 -18.12
CA GLN A 141 -13.65 -18.43 -17.90
C GLN A 141 -14.84 -18.83 -16.99
N ASP A 142 -15.49 -19.97 -17.23
CA ASP A 142 -16.60 -20.45 -16.40
C ASP A 142 -16.16 -20.69 -14.94
N PHE A 143 -14.95 -21.23 -14.76
CA PHE A 143 -14.34 -21.41 -13.44
C PHE A 143 -14.16 -20.09 -12.71
N MET A 144 -13.56 -19.07 -13.34
CA MET A 144 -13.39 -17.75 -12.73
C MET A 144 -14.72 -17.08 -12.45
N LYS A 145 -15.65 -17.17 -13.39
CA LYS A 145 -17.00 -16.63 -13.22
C LYS A 145 -17.72 -17.25 -12.02
N GLN A 146 -17.60 -18.54 -11.79
CA GLN A 146 -18.18 -19.22 -10.62
C GLN A 146 -17.64 -18.63 -9.31
N ILE A 147 -16.38 -18.20 -9.26
CA ILE A 147 -15.78 -17.57 -8.07
C ILE A 147 -16.34 -16.17 -7.86
N ILE A 148 -16.37 -15.32 -8.90
CA ILE A 148 -16.87 -13.95 -8.79
C ILE A 148 -18.38 -13.90 -8.49
N ASP A 149 -19.16 -14.82 -9.03
CA ASP A 149 -20.61 -14.91 -8.78
C ASP A 149 -20.91 -15.26 -7.29
N GLN A 150 -19.92 -15.79 -6.57
CA GLN A 150 -19.98 -16.05 -5.12
C GLN A 150 -19.39 -14.90 -4.27
N GLY A 151 -19.07 -13.76 -4.90
CA GLY A 151 -18.63 -12.55 -4.24
C GLY A 151 -17.14 -12.48 -3.89
N ILE A 152 -16.33 -13.36 -4.48
CA ILE A 152 -14.88 -13.37 -4.31
C ILE A 152 -14.22 -12.66 -5.50
N TYR A 153 -13.38 -11.67 -5.24
CA TYR A 153 -12.70 -10.85 -6.25
C TYR A 153 -11.68 -11.65 -7.05
N ILE A 154 -11.62 -11.42 -8.35
CA ILE A 154 -10.58 -11.96 -9.24
C ILE A 154 -9.91 -10.82 -10.00
N GLN A 155 -8.57 -10.79 -9.95
CA GLN A 155 -7.75 -9.99 -10.85
C GLN A 155 -6.98 -10.93 -11.78
N TRP A 156 -7.13 -10.72 -13.09
CA TRP A 156 -6.38 -11.46 -14.12
C TRP A 156 -5.04 -10.79 -14.42
N TYR A 157 -4.02 -11.56 -14.74
CA TYR A 157 -2.75 -11.03 -15.24
C TYR A 157 -2.69 -11.05 -16.77
N ASP A 158 -2.11 -10.02 -17.34
CA ASP A 158 -1.93 -9.83 -18.79
C ASP A 158 -0.89 -10.79 -19.36
N SER A 159 -1.22 -12.05 -19.46
CA SER A 159 -0.32 -13.12 -19.94
C SER A 159 -0.98 -14.00 -21.00
N ALA A 160 -1.89 -14.90 -20.62
CA ALA A 160 -2.58 -15.76 -21.57
C ALA A 160 -3.64 -14.97 -22.35
N THR A 161 -3.62 -15.12 -23.69
CA THR A 161 -4.51 -14.40 -24.60
C THR A 161 -5.77 -15.20 -24.94
N TYR A 162 -6.80 -14.51 -25.32
CA TYR A 162 -8.05 -15.05 -25.84
C TYR A 162 -8.07 -14.99 -27.38
N PRO A 163 -8.65 -15.97 -28.11
CA PRO A 163 -9.21 -17.24 -27.61
C PRO A 163 -8.18 -18.39 -27.55
N ASN A 164 -6.95 -18.12 -27.93
CA ASN A 164 -5.95 -19.15 -28.18
C ASN A 164 -5.29 -19.70 -26.90
N GLY A 165 -5.35 -18.96 -25.78
CA GLY A 165 -4.73 -19.35 -24.52
C GLY A 165 -3.20 -19.28 -24.52
N GLY A 166 -2.56 -18.84 -25.61
CA GLY A 166 -1.11 -18.69 -25.68
C GLY A 166 -0.64 -17.49 -24.85
N VAL A 167 0.54 -17.60 -24.25
CA VAL A 167 1.14 -16.50 -23.48
C VAL A 167 1.69 -15.44 -24.41
N SER A 168 1.16 -14.22 -24.30
CA SER A 168 1.64 -13.04 -25.02
C SER A 168 1.22 -11.78 -24.28
N TYR A 169 2.17 -11.18 -23.59
CA TYR A 169 1.95 -9.95 -22.80
C TYR A 169 1.58 -8.78 -23.72
N GLN A 170 0.38 -8.27 -23.57
CA GLN A 170 -0.14 -7.18 -24.41
C GLN A 170 0.32 -5.81 -23.94
N ASN A 171 0.62 -5.65 -22.66
CA ASN A 171 1.00 -4.39 -22.00
C ASN A 171 -0.08 -3.28 -22.11
N MET A 172 -1.25 -3.65 -22.59
CA MET A 172 -2.42 -2.82 -22.75
C MET A 172 -3.68 -3.68 -22.68
N PHE A 173 -4.81 -3.06 -22.38
CA PHE A 173 -6.11 -3.74 -22.42
C PHE A 173 -6.70 -3.66 -23.81
N ASN A 174 -6.91 -4.81 -24.47
CA ASN A 174 -7.36 -4.91 -25.86
C ASN A 174 -8.16 -6.21 -26.09
N ASP A 175 -8.55 -6.47 -27.35
CA ASP A 175 -9.35 -7.63 -27.74
C ASP A 175 -8.67 -8.97 -27.40
N ALA A 176 -7.35 -9.02 -27.26
CA ALA A 176 -6.63 -10.27 -26.95
C ALA A 176 -6.71 -10.67 -25.47
N ASN A 177 -7.00 -9.73 -24.56
CA ASN A 177 -7.07 -10.00 -23.13
C ASN A 177 -8.37 -9.54 -22.45
N SER A 178 -9.13 -8.65 -23.08
CA SER A 178 -10.39 -8.17 -22.50
C SER A 178 -11.44 -9.26 -22.24
N PRO A 179 -11.55 -10.37 -23.01
CA PRO A 179 -12.50 -11.43 -22.69
C PRO A 179 -12.18 -12.20 -21.38
N TRP A 180 -10.99 -12.04 -20.81
CA TRP A 180 -10.69 -12.54 -19.46
C TRP A 180 -11.27 -11.64 -18.35
N VAL A 181 -11.74 -10.44 -18.70
CA VAL A 181 -12.44 -9.53 -17.79
C VAL A 181 -13.92 -9.46 -18.13
N GLN A 182 -14.25 -9.21 -19.37
CA GLN A 182 -15.60 -9.05 -19.87
C GLN A 182 -15.76 -9.80 -21.21
N ASP A 183 -16.36 -10.97 -21.17
CA ASP A 183 -16.65 -11.75 -22.37
C ASP A 183 -17.97 -11.29 -22.98
N PRO A 184 -18.06 -11.10 -24.30
CA PRO A 184 -19.26 -10.60 -24.96
C PRO A 184 -20.48 -11.52 -24.81
N ASN A 185 -20.28 -12.82 -24.59
CA ASN A 185 -21.35 -13.82 -24.46
C ASN A 185 -21.64 -14.20 -23.01
N LYS A 186 -20.62 -14.23 -22.16
CA LYS A 186 -20.69 -14.69 -20.77
C LYS A 186 -20.81 -13.55 -19.75
N GLY A 187 -20.56 -12.31 -20.18
CA GLY A 187 -20.51 -11.14 -19.31
C GLY A 187 -19.21 -11.06 -18.52
N LYS A 188 -19.28 -10.62 -17.27
CA LYS A 188 -18.12 -10.45 -16.40
C LYS A 188 -17.47 -11.79 -16.06
N ILE A 189 -16.17 -11.89 -16.30
CA ILE A 189 -15.33 -13.08 -16.03
C ILE A 189 -14.39 -12.86 -14.86
N SER A 190 -13.83 -11.67 -14.74
CA SER A 190 -13.03 -11.23 -13.60
C SER A 190 -13.35 -9.78 -13.27
N ASP A 191 -12.88 -9.31 -12.12
CA ASP A 191 -13.14 -7.93 -11.69
C ASP A 191 -12.20 -6.94 -12.35
N SER A 192 -10.96 -7.35 -12.59
CA SER A 192 -9.94 -6.47 -13.16
C SER A 192 -8.81 -7.25 -13.84
N ILE A 193 -7.95 -6.51 -14.51
CA ILE A 193 -6.71 -6.99 -15.12
C ILE A 193 -5.51 -6.18 -14.62
N PHE A 194 -4.42 -6.88 -14.33
CA PHE A 194 -3.09 -6.30 -14.10
C PHE A 194 -2.33 -6.37 -15.42
N LEU A 195 -2.08 -5.23 -16.06
CA LEU A 195 -1.32 -5.15 -17.30
C LEU A 195 0.16 -5.35 -17.04
N ASN A 196 0.83 -6.06 -17.94
CA ASN A 196 2.28 -6.23 -17.87
C ASN A 196 2.99 -4.87 -18.03
N TYR A 197 4.28 -4.83 -17.75
CA TYR A 197 5.07 -3.64 -17.39
C TYR A 197 5.59 -2.79 -18.56
N TRP A 198 5.40 -3.23 -19.82
CA TRP A 198 6.07 -2.62 -20.99
C TRP A 198 5.16 -1.71 -21.81
N PHE A 199 4.22 -1.02 -21.16
CA PHE A 199 3.37 -0.04 -21.82
C PHE A 199 4.13 1.25 -22.16
N SER A 200 3.74 1.88 -23.26
CA SER A 200 4.35 3.12 -23.78
C SER A 200 3.38 3.89 -24.66
N GLY A 201 3.72 5.12 -25.01
CA GLY A 201 2.89 5.94 -25.92
C GLY A 201 1.44 6.06 -25.44
N ASN A 202 0.49 5.72 -26.30
CA ASN A 202 -0.94 5.84 -26.01
C ASN A 202 -1.56 4.55 -25.44
N MET A 203 -0.77 3.52 -25.15
CA MET A 203 -1.30 2.19 -24.75
C MET A 203 -2.27 2.25 -23.56
N LEU A 204 -2.02 3.12 -22.57
CA LEU A 204 -2.93 3.26 -21.42
C LEU A 204 -4.18 4.09 -21.75
N GLN A 205 -4.07 5.07 -22.60
CA GLN A 205 -5.25 5.78 -23.13
C GLN A 205 -6.12 4.82 -23.94
N ASP A 206 -5.52 4.07 -24.88
CA ASP A 206 -6.22 3.08 -25.71
C ASP A 206 -6.86 2.00 -24.84
N SER A 207 -6.18 1.57 -23.77
CA SER A 207 -6.73 0.63 -22.77
C SER A 207 -7.96 1.19 -22.07
N ALA A 208 -7.93 2.46 -21.69
CA ALA A 208 -9.07 3.11 -21.05
C ALA A 208 -10.25 3.26 -22.02
N ASP A 209 -9.99 3.60 -23.26
CA ASP A 209 -11.03 3.76 -24.28
C ASP A 209 -11.63 2.39 -24.67
N HIS A 210 -10.80 1.35 -24.76
CA HIS A 210 -11.27 -0.02 -24.96
C HIS A 210 -12.17 -0.48 -23.82
N ALA A 211 -11.77 -0.27 -22.56
CA ALA A 211 -12.59 -0.59 -21.38
C ALA A 211 -13.94 0.11 -21.42
N LYS A 212 -13.97 1.43 -21.73
CA LYS A 212 -15.22 2.19 -21.86
C LYS A 212 -16.12 1.65 -22.96
N SER A 213 -15.54 1.20 -24.09
CA SER A 213 -16.30 0.61 -25.19
C SER A 213 -17.03 -0.68 -24.79
N LEU A 214 -16.50 -1.39 -23.80
CA LEU A 214 -17.10 -2.58 -23.18
C LEU A 214 -18.05 -2.26 -22.00
N GLY A 215 -18.28 -0.97 -21.71
CA GLY A 215 -19.08 -0.54 -20.56
C GLY A 215 -18.39 -0.73 -19.19
N ILE A 216 -17.07 -0.82 -19.18
CA ILE A 216 -16.25 -1.00 -17.98
C ILE A 216 -15.59 0.32 -17.59
N ASP A 217 -15.59 0.66 -16.30
CA ASP A 217 -14.80 1.80 -15.80
C ASP A 217 -13.33 1.41 -15.74
N PRO A 218 -12.45 2.04 -16.55
CA PRO A 218 -11.04 1.69 -16.60
C PRO A 218 -10.30 1.88 -15.26
N LYS A 219 -10.79 2.76 -14.39
CA LYS A 219 -10.16 3.03 -13.10
C LYS A 219 -10.40 1.94 -12.05
N TYR A 220 -11.40 1.09 -12.26
CA TYR A 220 -11.68 -0.03 -11.37
C TYR A 220 -11.25 -1.37 -11.96
N ALA A 221 -11.14 -1.46 -13.30
CA ALA A 221 -10.90 -2.72 -13.96
C ALA A 221 -9.51 -2.85 -14.60
N VAL A 222 -8.80 -1.75 -14.88
CA VAL A 222 -7.51 -1.81 -15.57
C VAL A 222 -6.41 -1.22 -14.71
N PHE A 223 -5.41 -2.04 -14.40
CA PHE A 223 -4.29 -1.67 -13.56
C PHE A 223 -2.99 -1.76 -14.36
N ALA A 224 -2.34 -0.63 -14.58
CA ALA A 224 -1.02 -0.57 -15.22
C ALA A 224 0.05 -1.10 -14.24
N GLY A 225 0.73 -2.16 -14.63
CA GLY A 225 1.75 -2.82 -13.82
C GLY A 225 3.04 -2.00 -13.74
N ILE A 226 3.58 -1.85 -12.54
CA ILE A 226 4.89 -1.24 -12.30
C ILE A 226 5.74 -2.25 -11.52
N GLU A 227 6.79 -2.74 -12.16
CA GLU A 227 7.72 -3.69 -11.57
C GLU A 227 8.76 -2.93 -10.73
N ALA A 228 8.44 -2.72 -9.46
CA ALA A 228 9.29 -1.98 -8.55
C ALA A 228 10.42 -2.82 -7.98
N GLY A 229 10.16 -4.10 -7.70
CA GLY A 229 11.10 -4.99 -7.01
C GLY A 229 12.41 -5.22 -7.75
N GLN A 230 12.36 -5.48 -9.07
CA GLN A 230 13.56 -5.67 -9.88
C GLN A 230 14.14 -4.36 -10.40
N LYS A 231 13.26 -3.39 -10.68
CA LYS A 231 13.67 -2.12 -11.30
C LYS A 231 14.16 -1.11 -10.29
N LYS A 232 13.66 -1.15 -9.06
CA LYS A 232 14.03 -0.26 -7.96
C LYS A 232 13.91 1.22 -8.37
N PHE A 233 14.48 2.13 -7.63
CA PHE A 233 14.44 3.56 -7.99
C PHE A 233 15.17 3.86 -9.30
N GLY A 234 16.31 3.23 -9.57
CA GLY A 234 17.09 3.50 -10.78
C GLY A 234 16.31 3.37 -12.08
N SER A 235 15.47 2.36 -12.18
CA SER A 235 14.65 2.14 -13.37
C SER A 235 13.26 2.75 -13.25
N ILE A 236 12.65 2.79 -12.07
CA ILE A 236 11.39 3.48 -11.87
C ILE A 236 11.55 4.96 -12.18
N ALA A 237 12.65 5.60 -11.73
CA ALA A 237 12.91 7.00 -11.99
C ALA A 237 13.30 7.26 -13.45
N SER A 238 14.11 6.40 -14.07
CA SER A 238 14.42 6.50 -15.52
C SER A 238 13.20 6.22 -16.39
N ASN A 239 12.26 5.44 -15.88
CA ASN A 239 10.95 5.19 -16.46
C ASN A 239 9.85 6.11 -15.87
N ALA A 240 10.21 7.29 -15.38
CA ALA A 240 9.23 8.33 -15.01
C ALA A 240 8.21 8.59 -16.15
N ASN A 241 8.60 8.29 -17.38
CA ASN A 241 7.69 8.27 -18.52
C ASN A 241 6.53 7.29 -18.34
N TYR A 242 6.69 6.16 -17.66
CA TYR A 242 5.57 5.25 -17.41
C TYR A 242 4.46 5.89 -16.61
N MET A 243 4.81 6.64 -15.56
CA MET A 243 3.81 7.36 -14.80
C MET A 243 3.17 8.48 -15.65
N ASN A 244 3.97 9.18 -16.46
CA ASN A 244 3.47 10.30 -17.28
C ASN A 244 2.54 9.82 -18.41
N VAL A 245 2.78 8.67 -19.03
CA VAL A 245 1.90 8.14 -20.09
C VAL A 245 0.53 7.68 -19.57
N ASN A 246 0.38 7.57 -18.25
CA ASN A 246 -0.91 7.30 -17.63
C ASN A 246 -1.74 8.57 -17.38
N LEU A 247 -1.29 9.75 -17.80
CA LEU A 247 -1.98 11.01 -17.52
C LEU A 247 -2.58 11.60 -18.80
N ASP A 248 -3.82 12.07 -18.70
CA ASP A 248 -4.44 12.89 -19.72
C ASP A 248 -3.93 14.35 -19.70
N ALA A 249 -4.43 15.18 -20.59
CA ALA A 249 -4.05 16.58 -20.69
C ALA A 249 -4.37 17.41 -19.44
N ASP A 250 -5.31 16.96 -18.62
CA ASP A 250 -5.68 17.57 -17.35
C ASP A 250 -4.87 16.99 -16.15
N GLY A 251 -3.96 16.08 -16.40
CA GLY A 251 -3.16 15.39 -15.38
C GLY A 251 -3.95 14.32 -14.61
N LYS A 252 -5.04 13.79 -15.18
CA LYS A 252 -5.81 12.70 -14.56
C LYS A 252 -5.37 11.37 -15.12
N PRO A 253 -5.21 10.33 -14.28
CA PRO A 253 -4.81 9.02 -14.76
C PRO A 253 -5.90 8.40 -15.67
N TYR A 254 -5.46 7.72 -16.74
CA TYR A 254 -6.34 6.93 -17.60
C TYR A 254 -6.84 5.68 -16.91
N VAL A 255 -5.94 4.96 -16.22
CA VAL A 255 -6.17 3.68 -15.55
C VAL A 255 -5.57 3.72 -14.15
N SER A 256 -5.86 2.71 -13.33
CA SER A 256 -5.24 2.53 -12.03
C SER A 256 -3.81 2.00 -12.13
N LEU A 257 -3.07 2.02 -11.04
CA LEU A 257 -1.70 1.52 -10.95
C LEU A 257 -1.65 0.25 -10.10
N ALA A 258 -0.78 -0.69 -10.48
CA ALA A 258 -0.45 -1.85 -9.67
C ALA A 258 1.07 -1.98 -9.56
N ALA A 259 1.60 -1.92 -8.35
CA ALA A 259 3.02 -2.04 -8.10
C ALA A 259 3.37 -3.43 -7.56
N LEU A 260 4.42 -4.03 -8.13
CA LEU A 260 4.98 -5.31 -7.70
C LEU A 260 6.33 -5.08 -7.00
N GLY A 261 6.50 -5.71 -5.82
CA GLY A 261 7.78 -5.72 -5.11
C GLY A 261 8.14 -4.38 -4.46
N THR A 262 7.17 -3.62 -3.96
CA THR A 262 7.40 -2.33 -3.30
C THR A 262 8.21 -2.44 -2.01
N ASP A 263 8.32 -3.62 -1.43
CA ASP A 263 9.13 -3.97 -0.28
C ASP A 263 10.64 -4.00 -0.56
N PHE A 264 11.06 -3.82 -1.82
CA PHE A 264 12.48 -3.64 -2.16
C PHE A 264 13.14 -2.52 -1.34
N VAL A 265 12.37 -1.57 -0.85
CA VAL A 265 12.85 -0.47 0.00
C VAL A 265 13.56 -0.97 1.26
N SER A 266 13.24 -2.17 1.72
CA SER A 266 13.88 -2.81 2.88
C SER A 266 14.89 -3.90 2.50
N HIS A 267 14.62 -4.67 1.45
CA HIS A 267 15.40 -5.87 1.10
C HIS A 267 16.83 -5.60 0.65
N GLU A 268 17.14 -4.38 0.27
CA GLU A 268 18.46 -3.98 -0.19
C GLU A 268 19.39 -3.51 0.93
N LEU A 269 18.87 -3.36 2.13
CA LEU A 269 19.61 -2.82 3.25
C LEU A 269 20.07 -3.95 4.19
N GLY A 270 21.37 -4.03 4.41
CA GLY A 270 21.98 -4.98 5.31
C GLY A 270 22.71 -6.14 4.62
N ASP A 271 23.48 -6.88 5.40
CA ASP A 271 24.16 -8.09 4.98
C ASP A 271 23.17 -9.25 4.85
N ASP A 272 23.29 -10.08 3.84
CA ASP A 272 22.44 -11.23 3.59
C ASP A 272 20.93 -10.90 3.57
N LYS A 273 20.57 -9.72 3.11
CA LYS A 273 19.18 -9.24 3.04
C LYS A 273 18.50 -9.13 4.42
N LYS A 274 19.26 -9.07 5.49
CA LYS A 274 18.73 -8.79 6.82
C LYS A 274 18.73 -7.30 7.07
N VAL A 275 17.56 -6.75 7.37
CA VAL A 275 17.44 -5.36 7.78
C VAL A 275 17.72 -5.27 9.27
N TYR A 276 18.75 -4.52 9.63
CA TYR A 276 19.06 -4.25 11.04
C TYR A 276 18.32 -3.02 11.54
N PRO A 277 18.07 -2.91 12.86
CA PRO A 277 17.42 -1.72 13.43
C PRO A 277 18.06 -0.40 13.04
N LYS A 278 19.37 -0.37 12.84
CA LYS A 278 20.14 0.81 12.42
C LYS A 278 19.79 1.33 11.01
N TYR A 279 19.14 0.51 10.17
CA TYR A 279 18.74 0.90 8.81
C TYR A 279 17.26 1.26 8.70
N GLN A 280 16.50 1.19 9.79
CA GLN A 280 15.06 1.41 9.75
C GLN A 280 14.69 2.83 9.27
N ASN A 281 15.49 3.82 9.62
CA ASN A 281 15.33 5.18 9.12
C ASN A 281 15.49 5.27 7.59
N GLN A 282 16.42 4.50 7.02
CA GLN A 282 16.60 4.44 5.56
C GLN A 282 15.41 3.73 4.89
N VAL A 283 14.92 2.65 5.46
CA VAL A 283 13.71 1.97 4.97
C VAL A 283 12.53 2.94 4.93
N PHE A 284 12.33 3.68 6.01
CA PHE A 284 11.24 4.65 6.13
C PHE A 284 11.37 5.77 5.09
N ASP A 285 12.56 6.33 4.90
CA ASP A 285 12.81 7.38 3.92
C ASP A 285 12.66 6.89 2.49
N ARG A 286 13.14 5.69 2.19
CA ARG A 286 12.97 5.06 0.87
C ARG A 286 11.51 4.77 0.57
N GLU A 287 10.76 4.27 1.53
CA GLU A 287 9.33 4.05 1.37
C GLU A 287 8.58 5.38 1.17
N ARG A 288 8.90 6.40 1.97
CA ARG A 288 8.33 7.75 1.81
C ARG A 288 8.59 8.28 0.39
N ARG A 289 9.82 8.18 -0.10
CA ARG A 289 10.18 8.59 -1.45
C ARG A 289 9.41 7.83 -2.51
N LEU A 290 9.30 6.51 -2.37
CA LEU A 290 8.56 5.67 -3.31
C LEU A 290 7.11 6.12 -3.46
N TRP A 291 6.47 6.43 -2.36
CA TRP A 291 5.05 6.82 -2.34
C TRP A 291 4.82 8.30 -2.61
N THR A 292 5.64 9.18 -2.08
CA THR A 292 5.38 10.63 -2.12
C THR A 292 6.32 11.41 -3.05
N GLY A 293 7.38 10.80 -3.54
CA GLY A 293 8.42 11.46 -4.32
C GLY A 293 9.32 12.37 -3.47
N SER A 294 9.20 12.32 -2.16
CA SER A 294 9.98 13.14 -1.23
C SER A 294 10.44 12.33 -0.04
N SER A 295 11.69 12.50 0.35
CA SER A 295 12.26 11.92 1.56
C SER A 295 12.29 12.92 2.73
N THR A 296 12.17 14.21 2.42
CA THR A 296 12.33 15.29 3.40
C THR A 296 11.02 15.76 4.02
N GLY A 297 9.88 15.31 3.53
CA GLY A 297 8.56 15.75 3.97
C GLY A 297 7.93 16.81 3.08
N GLU A 298 8.60 17.24 2.02
CA GLU A 298 8.03 18.16 1.03
C GLU A 298 7.34 17.41 -0.09
N LYS A 299 6.06 17.66 -0.26
CA LYS A 299 5.27 17.01 -1.30
C LYS A 299 5.80 17.31 -2.71
N GLY A 300 6.05 16.23 -3.47
CA GLY A 300 6.44 16.33 -4.88
C GLY A 300 7.88 16.77 -5.10
N THR A 301 8.70 16.84 -4.05
CA THR A 301 10.15 17.02 -4.15
C THR A 301 10.87 15.71 -3.90
N THR A 302 11.98 15.54 -4.57
CA THR A 302 12.89 14.41 -4.41
C THR A 302 14.23 14.96 -3.97
N ASP A 303 14.62 14.69 -2.75
CA ASP A 303 15.95 15.08 -2.27
C ASP A 303 16.95 13.95 -2.54
N ILE A 304 17.65 14.07 -3.67
CA ILE A 304 18.70 13.13 -4.07
C ILE A 304 20.01 13.33 -3.31
N SER A 305 20.14 14.43 -2.57
CA SER A 305 21.33 14.72 -1.78
C SER A 305 21.32 14.06 -0.41
N ASP A 306 20.19 13.48 0.01
CA ASP A 306 20.08 12.79 1.28
C ASP A 306 20.90 11.48 1.25
N PRO A 307 21.96 11.34 2.06
CA PRO A 307 22.82 10.17 2.05
C PRO A 307 22.11 8.90 2.54
N TYR A 308 20.92 9.02 3.12
CA TYR A 308 20.10 7.88 3.55
C TYR A 308 19.21 7.34 2.44
N ILE A 309 19.20 8.00 1.28
CA ILE A 309 18.48 7.55 0.10
C ILE A 309 19.49 7.17 -0.97
N ASP A 310 20.23 6.14 -0.72
CA ASP A 310 21.05 5.51 -1.74
C ASP A 310 20.16 4.59 -2.57
N ASP A 311 19.58 5.14 -3.62
CA ASP A 311 18.71 4.42 -4.54
C ASP A 311 19.30 4.33 -5.95
N GLY A 312 20.54 4.80 -6.11
CA GLY A 312 21.25 4.75 -7.39
C GLY A 312 20.65 5.65 -8.48
N THR A 313 19.73 6.58 -8.12
CA THR A 313 19.17 7.49 -9.10
C THR A 313 19.76 8.89 -8.96
N SER A 314 20.11 9.48 -10.10
CA SER A 314 20.41 10.90 -10.23
C SER A 314 19.18 11.71 -10.67
N SER A 315 18.01 11.09 -10.77
CA SER A 315 16.81 11.69 -11.32
C SER A 315 15.88 12.18 -10.22
N ASP A 316 15.58 13.46 -10.22
CA ASP A 316 14.56 14.12 -9.39
C ASP A 316 13.15 14.03 -10.02
N SER A 317 13.00 13.25 -11.10
CA SER A 317 11.76 13.14 -11.86
C SER A 317 10.70 12.27 -11.19
N TRP A 318 11.06 11.41 -10.24
CA TRP A 318 10.11 10.55 -9.55
C TRP A 318 9.19 11.37 -8.63
N LYS A 319 7.89 11.34 -8.93
CA LYS A 319 6.87 12.11 -8.20
C LYS A 319 6.15 11.30 -7.12
N GLY A 320 6.46 10.02 -7.00
CA GLY A 320 5.79 9.08 -6.10
C GLY A 320 4.46 8.56 -6.64
N PHE A 321 4.07 7.37 -6.22
CA PHE A 321 2.77 6.78 -6.61
C PHE A 321 1.60 7.65 -6.18
N ALA A 322 1.67 8.31 -5.03
CA ALA A 322 0.63 9.18 -4.51
C ALA A 322 0.34 10.42 -5.40
N SER A 323 1.22 10.73 -6.36
CA SER A 323 0.97 11.81 -7.32
C SER A 323 -0.20 11.54 -8.25
N GLN A 324 -0.56 10.26 -8.45
CA GLN A 324 -1.64 9.83 -9.34
C GLN A 324 -2.80 9.14 -8.61
N ILE A 325 -2.68 8.93 -7.31
CA ILE A 325 -3.67 8.20 -6.52
C ILE A 325 -4.36 9.16 -5.56
N ALA A 326 -5.68 9.19 -5.57
CA ALA A 326 -6.44 9.95 -4.60
C ALA A 326 -6.34 9.28 -3.22
N GLU A 327 -5.96 10.06 -2.22
CA GLU A 327 -5.92 9.59 -0.85
C GLU A 327 -7.31 9.19 -0.36
N ARG A 328 -7.42 7.98 0.16
CA ARG A 328 -8.61 7.48 0.84
C ARG A 328 -8.46 7.65 2.36
N SER A 329 -9.57 7.81 3.05
CA SER A 329 -9.63 7.73 4.49
C SER A 329 -10.79 6.84 4.92
N VAL A 330 -10.54 6.02 5.93
CA VAL A 330 -11.54 5.17 6.61
C VAL A 330 -11.93 5.74 7.97
N ILE A 331 -11.32 6.87 8.35
CA ILE A 331 -11.61 7.52 9.62
C ILE A 331 -12.96 8.21 9.51
N GLY A 332 -13.96 7.62 10.14
CA GLY A 332 -15.34 8.12 10.14
C GLY A 332 -16.05 7.83 11.46
N GLY A 333 -17.32 8.24 11.55
CA GLY A 333 -18.14 8.03 12.75
C GLY A 333 -17.82 9.01 13.89
N PRO A 334 -18.24 8.70 15.13
CA PRO A 334 -18.17 9.64 16.24
C PRO A 334 -16.85 9.65 17.00
N VAL A 335 -16.00 8.63 16.84
CA VAL A 335 -14.78 8.47 17.65
C VAL A 335 -13.62 8.02 16.77
N PHE A 336 -12.48 8.64 16.97
CA PHE A 336 -11.18 8.20 16.44
C PHE A 336 -10.13 8.33 17.53
N SER A 337 -9.24 7.35 17.61
CA SER A 337 -8.12 7.32 18.55
C SER A 337 -6.89 6.79 17.84
N THR A 338 -5.73 7.33 18.16
CA THR A 338 -4.43 6.88 17.68
C THR A 338 -3.35 7.20 18.69
N SER A 339 -2.38 6.32 18.82
CA SER A 339 -1.10 6.55 19.51
C SER A 339 0.06 6.73 18.53
N PHE A 340 -0.27 6.82 17.23
CA PHE A 340 0.70 6.87 16.13
C PHE A 340 1.57 5.61 16.00
N ASN A 341 1.12 4.49 16.54
CA ASN A 341 1.88 3.25 16.57
C ASN A 341 2.14 2.72 15.15
N THR A 342 3.40 2.61 14.78
CA THR A 342 3.82 2.12 13.46
C THR A 342 3.74 0.61 13.31
N GLY A 343 3.46 -0.12 14.39
CA GLY A 343 3.39 -1.58 14.43
C GLY A 343 4.71 -2.25 14.79
N HIS A 344 5.74 -1.48 15.13
CA HIS A 344 7.00 -2.00 15.64
C HIS A 344 7.65 -1.05 16.66
N GLY A 345 8.57 -1.56 17.45
CA GLY A 345 9.26 -0.76 18.47
C GLY A 345 10.51 -1.43 19.00
N LEU A 346 11.33 -0.63 19.66
CA LEU A 346 12.52 -1.09 20.41
C LEU A 346 12.25 -1.27 21.89
N GLU A 347 11.08 -0.86 22.31
CA GLU A 347 10.55 -0.95 23.67
C GLU A 347 9.01 -0.92 23.60
N TRP A 348 8.35 -1.13 24.71
CA TRP A 348 6.91 -0.90 24.88
C TRP A 348 6.66 -0.03 26.09
N ARG A 349 5.76 0.93 25.94
CA ARG A 349 5.35 1.84 27.01
C ARG A 349 3.84 1.79 27.21
N ASP A 350 3.45 2.02 28.45
CA ASP A 350 2.07 2.14 28.89
C ASP A 350 1.98 3.39 29.79
N ASN A 351 1.17 4.37 29.42
CA ASN A 351 1.08 5.67 30.09
C ASN A 351 2.44 6.38 30.27
N GLY A 352 3.36 6.20 29.33
CA GLY A 352 4.71 6.75 29.36
C GLY A 352 5.73 5.97 30.19
N GLU A 353 5.31 4.94 30.90
CA GLU A 353 6.20 4.05 31.64
C GLU A 353 6.67 2.89 30.76
N GLN A 354 7.97 2.62 30.76
CA GLN A 354 8.51 1.48 30.01
C GLN A 354 8.16 0.17 30.70
N THR A 355 7.34 -0.64 30.04
CA THR A 355 6.90 -1.96 30.50
C THR A 355 7.65 -3.11 29.87
N SER A 356 8.29 -2.88 28.71
CA SER A 356 9.20 -3.83 28.06
C SER A 356 10.35 -3.08 27.38
N ASN A 357 11.54 -3.68 27.44
CA ASN A 357 12.75 -3.21 26.74
C ASN A 357 13.13 -4.08 25.53
N GLN A 358 12.23 -4.97 25.13
CA GLN A 358 12.43 -5.87 24.01
C GLN A 358 11.95 -5.22 22.72
N GLN A 359 12.71 -5.46 21.63
CA GLN A 359 12.23 -5.10 20.31
C GLN A 359 11.06 -5.99 19.89
N TRP A 360 10.20 -5.46 19.04
CA TRP A 360 9.03 -6.17 18.55
C TRP A 360 8.59 -5.62 17.18
N GLY A 361 7.83 -6.41 16.44
CA GLY A 361 7.16 -6.02 15.23
C GLY A 361 5.88 -6.84 15.08
N ASN A 362 4.75 -6.15 14.88
CA ASN A 362 3.46 -6.77 14.62
C ASN A 362 2.53 -5.76 13.94
N ILE A 363 2.30 -5.95 12.65
CA ILE A 363 1.50 -5.01 11.87
C ILE A 363 0.04 -4.91 12.35
N ASN A 364 -0.50 -5.92 13.06
CA ASN A 364 -1.83 -5.81 13.66
C ASN A 364 -1.94 -4.67 14.68
N LEU A 365 -0.81 -4.30 15.31
CA LEU A 365 -0.74 -3.21 16.28
C LEU A 365 -0.52 -1.85 15.63
N GLN A 366 -0.32 -1.79 14.31
CA GLN A 366 -0.20 -0.54 13.60
C GLN A 366 -1.51 0.25 13.69
N ASP A 367 -1.41 1.50 14.06
CA ASP A 367 -2.52 2.45 14.00
C ASP A 367 -2.81 2.87 12.55
N ILE A 368 -3.92 3.57 12.32
CA ILE A 368 -4.08 4.33 11.09
C ILE A 368 -3.08 5.48 11.16
N LEU A 369 -2.00 5.37 10.37
CA LEU A 369 -0.89 6.31 10.45
C LEU A 369 -1.24 7.66 9.84
N PRO A 370 -0.64 8.76 10.36
CA PRO A 370 -0.73 10.06 9.72
C PRO A 370 -0.13 9.99 8.32
N THR A 371 -0.97 10.15 7.35
CA THR A 371 -0.60 9.94 5.95
C THR A 371 -0.05 11.20 5.32
N TRP A 372 -0.24 12.31 6.00
CA TRP A 372 0.15 13.64 5.57
C TRP A 372 1.35 14.19 6.35
N GLN A 373 2.01 13.39 7.18
CA GLN A 373 3.22 13.78 7.92
C GLN A 373 4.37 14.21 7.00
N TRP A 374 4.36 13.75 5.75
CA TRP A 374 5.30 14.15 4.71
C TRP A 374 4.90 15.44 4.00
N TRP A 375 3.75 16.01 4.33
CA TRP A 375 3.29 17.27 3.77
C TRP A 375 3.18 18.32 4.86
N ILE A 376 4.23 19.12 4.97
CA ILE A 376 4.32 20.23 5.91
C ILE A 376 4.28 21.52 5.09
N ASP A 377 3.26 22.35 5.34
CA ASP A 377 3.09 23.64 4.69
C ASP A 377 3.72 24.71 5.57
N ALA A 378 4.75 25.37 5.06
CA ALA A 378 5.49 26.41 5.75
C ALA A 378 5.92 27.50 4.76
N ASP A 379 6.00 28.74 5.22
CA ASP A 379 6.54 29.86 4.40
C ASP A 379 8.06 29.78 4.29
N SER A 380 8.73 29.25 5.30
CA SER A 380 10.18 29.02 5.34
C SER A 380 10.50 27.94 6.36
N ASP A 381 11.64 27.28 6.20
CA ASP A 381 12.18 26.26 7.13
C ASP A 381 11.09 25.28 7.63
N PRO A 382 10.58 24.36 6.77
CA PRO A 382 9.55 23.43 7.19
C PRO A 382 10.06 22.54 8.33
N LEU A 383 9.17 22.27 9.28
CA LEU A 383 9.42 21.25 10.30
C LEU A 383 9.62 19.89 9.64
N GLN A 384 10.29 19.02 10.36
CA GLN A 384 10.45 17.61 9.98
C GLN A 384 9.60 16.73 10.88
N ALA A 385 9.04 15.69 10.30
CA ALA A 385 8.27 14.68 11.00
C ALA A 385 8.97 13.33 10.92
N ASP A 386 9.06 12.66 12.04
CA ASP A 386 9.62 11.31 12.19
C ASP A 386 8.83 10.53 13.24
N PHE A 387 9.16 9.27 13.43
CA PHE A 387 8.68 8.47 14.54
C PHE A 387 9.80 8.25 15.55
N ASP A 388 9.53 8.56 16.80
CA ASP A 388 10.49 8.42 17.91
C ASP A 388 10.32 7.05 18.59
N TYR A 389 11.25 6.15 18.36
CA TYR A 389 11.29 4.82 18.95
C TYR A 389 12.15 4.75 20.23
N GLY A 390 12.47 5.91 20.82
CA GLY A 390 13.27 5.99 22.04
C GLY A 390 14.78 6.01 21.82
N LYS A 391 15.52 5.94 22.93
CA LYS A 391 16.97 6.19 22.94
C LYS A 391 17.82 5.23 22.10
N LYS A 392 17.30 4.04 21.82
CA LYS A 392 18.00 3.01 21.03
C LYS A 392 17.86 3.23 19.51
N TYR A 393 16.99 4.15 19.10
CA TYR A 393 16.74 4.41 17.69
C TYR A 393 17.79 5.33 17.08
N GLU A 394 18.32 4.95 15.94
CA GLU A 394 19.23 5.76 15.15
C GLU A 394 18.42 6.45 14.02
N ALA A 395 17.90 7.62 14.31
CA ALA A 395 17.23 8.42 13.29
C ALA A 395 18.23 8.98 12.27
N ALA A 396 17.76 9.34 11.08
CA ALA A 396 18.58 10.05 10.11
C ALA A 396 19.14 11.34 10.73
N PRO A 397 20.38 11.76 10.40
CA PRO A 397 21.01 12.93 11.01
C PRO A 397 20.23 14.24 10.86
N ARG A 398 19.39 14.37 9.83
CA ARG A 398 18.51 15.53 9.65
C ARG A 398 17.46 15.64 10.76
N PHE A 399 17.06 14.51 11.36
CA PHE A 399 16.10 14.49 12.47
C PHE A 399 16.81 14.76 13.80
N ASN A 400 16.89 16.03 14.16
CA ASN A 400 17.57 16.46 15.38
C ASN A 400 16.57 16.71 16.50
N TYR A 401 16.31 15.71 17.32
CA TYR A 401 15.42 15.77 18.49
C TYR A 401 15.92 14.89 19.64
N THR A 402 15.45 15.19 20.85
CA THR A 402 15.70 14.33 22.02
C THR A 402 14.77 13.13 21.99
N LYS A 403 15.33 11.93 21.88
CA LYS A 403 14.57 10.68 21.78
C LYS A 403 14.02 10.28 23.13
N VAL A 404 12.73 10.08 23.21
CA VAL A 404 12.01 9.71 24.44
C VAL A 404 11.10 8.48 24.27
N GLY A 405 10.76 8.11 23.03
CA GLY A 405 9.88 6.99 22.72
C GLY A 405 8.39 7.35 22.77
N GLY A 406 7.54 6.34 22.88
CA GLY A 406 6.09 6.48 22.88
C GLY A 406 5.51 6.87 24.24
N TYR A 407 4.25 7.28 24.23
CA TYR A 407 3.41 7.35 25.43
C TYR A 407 2.65 6.03 25.64
N GLU A 408 2.08 5.51 24.53
CA GLU A 408 1.47 4.20 24.43
C GLU A 408 2.11 3.45 23.27
N GLY A 409 2.55 2.21 23.46
CA GLY A 409 3.13 1.40 22.40
C GLY A 409 4.64 1.58 22.23
N GLY A 410 5.13 1.47 20.99
CA GLY A 410 6.55 1.44 20.67
C GLY A 410 7.14 2.75 20.21
N ASP A 411 6.32 3.72 19.85
CA ASP A 411 6.76 4.96 19.21
C ASP A 411 5.78 6.12 19.42
N SER A 412 6.22 7.30 19.04
CA SER A 412 5.40 8.49 18.97
C SER A 412 5.73 9.31 17.72
N LEU A 413 4.77 10.07 17.22
CA LEU A 413 5.04 11.06 16.17
C LEU A 413 5.82 12.23 16.75
N VAL A 414 6.99 12.53 16.19
CA VAL A 414 7.83 13.66 16.58
C VAL A 414 7.88 14.73 15.50
N LEU A 415 7.73 15.97 15.91
CA LEU A 415 7.93 17.14 15.05
C LEU A 415 9.14 17.91 15.57
N SER A 416 10.10 18.18 14.69
CA SER A 416 11.34 18.90 15.03
C SER A 416 11.69 19.93 13.98
N GLY A 417 12.50 20.90 14.35
CA GLY A 417 12.98 21.94 13.45
C GLY A 417 12.89 23.35 14.06
N LYS A 418 13.22 24.34 13.26
CA LYS A 418 13.11 25.75 13.63
C LYS A 418 11.73 26.29 13.31
N LEU A 419 11.15 27.06 14.22
CA LEU A 419 9.90 27.77 14.00
C LEU A 419 10.17 29.22 13.57
N SER A 420 10.76 29.39 12.39
CA SER A 420 11.00 30.71 11.77
C SER A 420 9.74 31.26 11.08
N SER A 421 8.78 30.42 10.79
CA SER A 421 7.47 30.76 10.23
C SER A 421 6.38 29.84 10.77
N ASP A 422 5.12 30.14 10.44
CA ASP A 422 4.02 29.23 10.72
C ASP A 422 4.20 27.93 9.93
N ASN A 423 4.02 26.80 10.61
CA ASN A 423 4.06 25.48 10.01
C ASN A 423 2.72 24.77 10.20
N THR A 424 2.18 24.22 9.16
CA THR A 424 0.99 23.38 9.20
C THR A 424 1.35 21.95 8.85
N VAL A 425 1.27 21.07 9.83
CA VAL A 425 1.47 19.62 9.64
C VAL A 425 0.11 18.97 9.49
N ARG A 426 -0.16 18.38 8.31
CA ARG A 426 -1.40 17.69 8.04
C ARG A 426 -1.28 16.25 8.50
N LEU A 427 -2.17 15.83 9.39
CA LEU A 427 -2.14 14.49 9.97
C LEU A 427 -3.15 13.56 9.28
N TYR A 428 -4.43 13.92 9.29
CA TYR A 428 -5.50 13.03 8.84
C TYR A 428 -6.55 13.75 8.00
N LYS A 429 -7.03 13.03 6.99
CA LYS A 429 -8.30 13.31 6.32
C LYS A 429 -9.36 12.42 6.97
N THR A 430 -10.50 12.98 7.33
CA THR A 430 -11.52 12.26 8.11
C THR A 430 -12.93 12.58 7.64
N ASP A 431 -13.88 11.72 7.98
CA ASP A 431 -15.32 11.93 7.87
C ASP A 431 -15.98 11.75 9.24
N LEU A 432 -15.41 12.40 10.25
CA LEU A 432 -15.89 12.31 11.63
C LEU A 432 -17.19 13.07 11.81
N SER A 433 -18.13 12.44 12.53
CA SER A 433 -19.39 13.07 12.95
C SER A 433 -19.16 13.92 14.19
N VAL A 434 -19.03 15.23 14.00
CA VAL A 434 -18.79 16.18 15.09
C VAL A 434 -20.11 16.79 15.55
N ALA A 435 -20.40 16.71 16.86
CA ALA A 435 -21.60 17.23 17.49
C ALA A 435 -21.25 18.27 18.58
N ALA A 436 -22.26 18.96 19.09
CA ALA A 436 -22.09 19.82 20.26
C ALA A 436 -21.58 18.98 21.45
N GLY A 437 -20.44 19.39 22.03
CA GLY A 437 -19.81 18.66 23.13
C GLY A 437 -18.77 17.64 22.72
N SER A 438 -18.52 17.44 21.41
CA SER A 438 -17.34 16.67 20.94
C SER A 438 -16.06 17.26 21.52
N LYS A 439 -15.13 16.39 21.90
CA LYS A 439 -13.85 16.75 22.49
C LYS A 439 -12.71 16.19 21.65
N VAL A 440 -11.61 16.91 21.62
CA VAL A 440 -10.32 16.41 21.12
C VAL A 440 -9.36 16.40 22.30
N GLU A 441 -8.75 15.26 22.54
CA GLU A 441 -7.74 15.08 23.56
C GLU A 441 -6.40 14.79 22.84
N LEU A 442 -5.35 15.50 23.24
CA LEU A 442 -4.01 15.34 22.70
C LEU A 442 -3.03 15.19 23.87
N THR A 443 -2.33 14.06 23.89
CA THR A 443 -1.20 13.84 24.78
C THR A 443 0.09 14.20 24.05
N TYR A 444 0.90 15.07 24.62
CA TYR A 444 2.16 15.48 24.00
C TYR A 444 3.25 15.75 25.05
N ASN A 445 4.49 15.55 24.64
CA ASN A 445 5.67 15.89 25.41
C ASN A 445 6.43 17.01 24.69
N LYS A 446 6.66 18.11 25.37
CA LYS A 446 7.45 19.23 24.87
C LYS A 446 8.83 19.18 25.50
N LEU A 447 9.86 18.95 24.68
CA LEU A 447 11.21 18.63 25.11
C LEU A 447 12.12 19.85 25.35
N ASN A 448 11.64 21.05 25.03
CA ASN A 448 12.37 22.28 25.27
C ASN A 448 11.50 23.35 25.98
N SER A 449 12.11 24.46 26.38
CA SER A 449 11.41 25.58 27.04
C SER A 449 10.79 26.57 26.07
N ASP A 450 11.09 26.47 24.77
CA ASP A 450 10.65 27.44 23.77
C ASP A 450 9.13 27.40 23.58
N ASP A 451 8.51 28.53 23.36
CA ASP A 451 7.08 28.58 23.07
C ASP A 451 6.81 28.24 21.61
N SER A 452 6.33 27.03 21.37
CA SER A 452 5.98 26.57 20.03
C SER A 452 4.64 27.10 19.53
N LYS A 453 3.83 27.71 20.42
CA LYS A 453 2.45 28.15 20.10
C LYS A 453 1.62 27.06 19.42
N LEU A 454 1.87 25.80 19.79
CA LEU A 454 1.22 24.65 19.18
C LEU A 454 -0.31 24.78 19.24
N GLN A 455 -0.93 24.60 18.09
CA GLN A 455 -2.38 24.59 17.94
C GLN A 455 -2.82 23.33 17.23
N LEU A 456 -3.99 22.82 17.54
CA LEU A 456 -4.64 21.76 16.80
C LEU A 456 -5.70 22.37 15.88
N GLY A 457 -5.53 22.21 14.58
CA GLY A 457 -6.44 22.70 13.56
C GLY A 457 -7.42 21.63 13.11
N LEU A 458 -8.69 21.95 13.01
CA LEU A 458 -9.72 21.14 12.39
C LEU A 458 -10.30 21.88 11.20
N THR A 459 -10.20 21.29 10.01
CA THR A 459 -10.78 21.87 8.79
C THR A 459 -12.08 21.13 8.48
N PHE A 460 -13.18 21.84 8.51
CA PHE A 460 -14.49 21.30 8.22
C PHE A 460 -14.85 21.48 6.75
N ARG A 461 -15.43 20.44 6.14
CA ARG A 461 -16.04 20.52 4.83
C ARG A 461 -17.33 21.34 4.94
N ARG A 462 -17.41 22.48 4.23
CA ARG A 462 -18.69 23.18 4.08
C ARG A 462 -19.65 22.27 3.31
N ARG A 463 -20.87 22.03 3.81
CA ARG A 463 -21.96 21.46 3.00
C ARG A 463 -22.19 22.45 1.85
N HIS A 464 -21.87 22.03 0.63
CA HIS A 464 -22.27 22.78 -0.54
C HIS A 464 -23.81 22.71 -0.66
N GLN A 465 -24.47 23.84 -0.50
CA GLN A 465 -25.71 24.07 -1.20
C GLN A 465 -25.36 24.15 -2.69
N ASP A 466 -26.12 23.41 -3.47
CA ASP A 466 -26.05 23.23 -4.90
C ASP A 466 -25.28 24.32 -5.68
N TYR A 467 -24.21 23.92 -6.37
CA TYR A 467 -23.71 24.64 -7.53
C TYR A 467 -23.66 23.69 -8.71
N SER A 468 -24.60 23.91 -9.62
CA SER A 468 -24.56 23.42 -11.00
C SER A 468 -23.26 23.83 -11.68
N ALA A 469 -22.73 22.91 -12.45
CA ALA A 469 -21.71 22.94 -13.49
C ALA A 469 -21.09 24.31 -13.84
N GLY A 470 -19.76 24.39 -13.71
CA GLY A 470 -18.95 25.47 -14.30
C GLY A 470 -17.54 25.46 -13.75
N GLY A 471 -16.62 25.07 -14.60
CA GLY A 471 -15.21 24.80 -14.42
C GLY A 471 -14.35 25.75 -13.60
N HIS A 472 -13.17 25.26 -13.45
CA HIS A 472 -11.87 25.83 -13.10
C HIS A 472 -11.32 25.47 -11.73
N GLY A 473 -10.15 24.81 -11.81
CA GLY A 473 -9.31 24.46 -10.70
C GLY A 473 -9.04 25.66 -9.79
N ARG A 474 -9.32 25.50 -8.51
CA ARG A 474 -8.93 26.47 -7.51
C ARG A 474 -7.67 25.97 -6.79
N ARG A 475 -6.59 26.73 -6.93
CA ARG A 475 -5.46 26.73 -6.01
C ARG A 475 -6.01 26.84 -4.59
N TRP A 476 -5.47 26.02 -3.69
CA TRP A 476 -5.69 26.17 -2.26
C TRP A 476 -5.12 27.52 -1.81
N GLY A 477 -5.98 28.52 -1.66
CA GLY A 477 -5.60 29.81 -1.11
C GLY A 477 -5.52 29.71 0.42
N LYS A 478 -4.52 30.38 0.99
CA LYS A 478 -4.43 30.67 2.42
C LYS A 478 -5.75 31.28 2.89
N GLN A 479 -6.58 30.50 3.58
CA GLN A 479 -7.69 31.07 4.37
C GLN A 479 -7.27 30.98 5.83
N ARG A 480 -6.95 32.15 6.41
CA ARG A 480 -6.81 32.32 7.85
C ARG A 480 -8.09 31.83 8.54
N LEU A 481 -7.91 31.18 9.68
CA LEU A 481 -8.95 30.71 10.61
C LEU A 481 -9.80 31.88 11.24
N GLU A 482 -10.05 32.94 10.50
CA GLU A 482 -10.85 34.09 10.95
C GLU A 482 -12.31 34.04 10.53
N ASP A 483 -12.78 32.94 9.94
CA ASP A 483 -14.20 32.81 9.59
C ASP A 483 -15.04 32.49 10.84
N ARG A 484 -15.87 33.45 11.22
CA ARG A 484 -16.61 33.64 12.48
C ARG A 484 -17.58 32.54 12.92
N ASN A 485 -17.54 31.35 12.34
CA ASN A 485 -18.38 30.21 12.71
C ASN A 485 -17.63 28.99 13.25
N CYS A 486 -16.32 29.05 13.39
CA CYS A 486 -15.56 28.03 14.11
C CYS A 486 -15.55 28.39 15.59
N ARG A 487 -16.48 27.87 16.38
CA ARG A 487 -16.30 27.89 17.83
C ARG A 487 -15.11 27.01 18.16
N PRO A 488 -14.10 27.52 18.90
CA PRO A 488 -12.99 26.70 19.32
C PRO A 488 -13.53 25.54 20.16
N LEU A 489 -13.27 24.31 19.72
CA LEU A 489 -13.39 23.14 20.58
C LEU A 489 -12.43 23.35 21.75
N SER A 490 -12.90 23.22 22.98
CA SER A 490 -12.04 23.38 24.14
C SER A 490 -11.01 22.24 24.15
N VAL A 491 -9.77 22.58 23.80
CA VAL A 491 -8.64 21.67 24.02
C VAL A 491 -8.39 21.65 25.52
N ARG A 492 -8.73 20.54 26.19
CA ARG A 492 -8.29 20.34 27.56
C ARG A 492 -6.80 20.11 27.53
N ARG A 493 -6.06 21.01 28.16
CA ARG A 493 -4.64 20.81 28.45
C ARG A 493 -4.51 19.51 29.25
N VAL A 494 -4.10 18.41 28.62
CA VAL A 494 -3.74 17.20 29.32
C VAL A 494 -2.39 17.45 30.00
N ARG A 495 -2.27 17.01 31.23
CA ARG A 495 -1.19 17.20 32.18
C ARG A 495 0.20 17.14 31.52
N ARG A 496 1.09 18.08 31.88
CA ARG A 496 2.52 17.82 31.84
C ARG A 496 2.76 16.57 32.66
N SER A 497 3.03 15.46 31.98
CA SER A 497 3.66 14.34 32.66
C SER A 497 5.07 14.79 33.06
N PRO A 498 5.57 14.43 34.22
CA PRO A 498 6.97 14.66 34.55
C PRO A 498 7.82 14.05 33.45
N PRO A 499 9.03 14.61 33.21
CA PRO A 499 9.93 14.01 32.23
C PRO A 499 10.08 12.53 32.60
N TRP A 500 9.89 11.69 31.60
CA TRP A 500 10.06 10.26 31.71
C TRP A 500 11.40 9.97 32.38
N ALA A 501 11.41 9.40 33.56
CA ALA A 501 12.61 9.08 34.34
C ALA A 501 13.38 7.90 33.73
#